data_11ba684a520eb2919849a689a2bcc5ba
#
_entry.id   11ba684a520eb2919849a689a2bcc5ba
#
_cell.length_a   1.000
_cell.length_b   1.000
_cell.length_c   1.000
_cell.angle_alpha   90.00
_cell.angle_beta   90.00
_cell.angle_gamma   90.00
#
_symmetry.space_group_name_H-M   'P 1'
#
loop_
_entity.id
_entity.type
_entity.pdbx_description
1 polymer ?
#
loop_
_entity_poly.entity_id
_entity_poly.type
_entity_poly.pdbx_seq_one_letter_code
_entity_poly.pdbx_strand_id
1 'polypeptide(L)'
;MHYVLDTCTFLWLAAEPSKLSAFAGTTIVDVSNTLHVSAISVTETHRLIRKGKIVLQTNLSLDAWFRAMLVQHQVQCEPITLEIAHAAEVLPWIHNDPADRFILATAQVLGARVLSPDNTMPKYPGFTVEW
;
A
#
# COMPACT_ATOMS: atom_id res chain seq x y z
N MET A 1 12.10 9.31 -6.20
CA MET A 1 11.79 7.87 -6.33
C MET A 1 10.32 7.60 -6.11
N HIS A 2 9.79 6.58 -6.74
CA HIS A 2 8.40 6.16 -6.56
C HIS A 2 8.32 4.98 -5.61
N TYR A 3 7.41 5.07 -4.64
CA TYR A 3 7.13 4.01 -3.67
C TYR A 3 5.64 3.69 -3.64
N VAL A 4 5.31 2.41 -3.71
CA VAL A 4 3.95 1.93 -3.44
C VAL A 4 3.92 1.44 -1.99
N LEU A 5 3.05 2.05 -1.19
CA LEU A 5 2.81 1.62 0.19
C LEU A 5 1.87 0.42 0.17
N ASP A 6 2.18 -0.63 0.92
CA ASP A 6 1.19 -1.66 1.14
C ASP A 6 0.08 -1.15 2.08
N THR A 7 -0.99 -1.90 2.23
CA THR A 7 -2.14 -1.48 3.03
C THR A 7 -1.76 -1.18 4.47
N CYS A 8 -0.96 -2.04 5.07
CA CYS A 8 -0.51 -1.90 6.45
C CYS A 8 0.30 -0.63 6.64
N THR A 9 1.26 -0.36 5.75
CA THR A 9 2.09 0.85 5.78
C THR A 9 1.25 2.11 5.65
N PHE A 10 0.31 2.13 4.71
CA PHE A 10 -0.59 3.27 4.54
C PHE A 10 -1.44 3.52 5.80
N LEU A 11 -2.02 2.46 6.37
CA LEU A 11 -2.83 2.59 7.59
C LEU A 11 -2.00 3.06 8.78
N TRP A 12 -0.78 2.60 8.92
CA TRP A 12 0.11 3.08 9.98
C TRP A 12 0.51 4.53 9.76
N LEU A 13 0.83 4.92 8.54
CA LEU A 13 1.11 6.33 8.22
C LEU A 13 -0.06 7.22 8.66
N ALA A 14 -1.28 6.80 8.35
CA ALA A 14 -2.48 7.60 8.61
C ALA A 14 -2.93 7.58 10.07
N ALA A 15 -2.82 6.45 10.77
CA ALA A 15 -3.44 6.26 12.08
C ALA A 15 -2.46 5.91 13.21
N GLU A 16 -1.33 5.27 12.92
CA GLU A 16 -0.38 4.80 13.93
C GLU A 16 1.07 4.95 13.46
N PRO A 17 1.55 6.19 13.20
CA PRO A 17 2.87 6.41 12.60
C PRO A 17 4.03 5.86 13.43
N SER A 18 3.84 5.64 14.74
CA SER A 18 4.85 5.02 15.60
C SER A 18 5.20 3.58 15.20
N LYS A 19 4.35 2.91 14.42
CA LYS A 19 4.61 1.56 13.93
C LYS A 19 5.50 1.52 12.69
N LEU A 20 5.74 2.66 12.04
CA LEU A 20 6.65 2.74 10.91
C LEU A 20 8.09 2.51 11.38
N SER A 21 8.88 1.79 10.58
CA SER A 21 10.32 1.70 10.82
C SER A 21 10.98 3.06 10.65
N ALA A 22 12.21 3.21 11.15
CA ALA A 22 12.99 4.44 10.93
C ALA A 22 13.21 4.70 9.44
N PHE A 23 13.50 3.65 8.67
CA PHE A 23 13.67 3.76 7.22
C PHE A 23 12.35 4.20 6.55
N ALA A 24 11.24 3.56 6.86
CA ALA A 24 9.94 3.91 6.27
C ALA A 24 9.54 5.34 6.61
N GLY A 25 9.70 5.76 7.85
CA GLY A 25 9.40 7.13 8.28
C GLY A 25 10.24 8.17 7.52
N THR A 26 11.54 7.92 7.39
CA THR A 26 12.45 8.83 6.64
C THR A 26 12.08 8.88 5.16
N THR A 27 11.79 7.73 4.56
CA THR A 27 11.41 7.63 3.14
C THR A 27 10.11 8.39 2.83
N ILE A 28 9.13 8.28 3.72
CA ILE A 28 7.80 8.91 3.54
C ILE A 28 7.88 10.42 3.62
N VAL A 29 8.70 10.98 4.50
CA VAL A 29 8.79 12.43 4.65
C VAL A 29 9.75 13.08 3.64
N ASP A 30 10.50 12.31 2.90
CA ASP A 30 11.40 12.82 1.86
C ASP A 30 10.60 13.31 0.68
N VAL A 31 10.56 14.63 0.49
CA VAL A 31 9.79 15.30 -0.57
C VAL A 31 10.25 14.95 -1.99
N SER A 32 11.43 14.36 -2.15
CA SER A 32 11.90 13.87 -3.45
C SER A 32 11.22 12.56 -3.86
N ASN A 33 10.55 11.88 -2.93
CA ASN A 33 9.84 10.65 -3.19
C ASN A 33 8.38 10.93 -3.53
N THR A 34 7.83 10.15 -4.45
CA THR A 34 6.40 10.13 -4.78
C THR A 34 5.79 8.87 -4.18
N LEU A 35 4.75 9.05 -3.38
CA LEU A 35 4.08 7.96 -2.68
C LEU A 35 2.80 7.55 -3.38
N HIS A 36 2.58 6.27 -3.51
CA HIS A 36 1.40 5.68 -4.12
C HIS A 36 0.78 4.63 -3.20
N VAL A 37 -0.53 4.45 -3.33
CA VAL A 37 -1.25 3.32 -2.73
C VAL A 37 -2.19 2.75 -3.78
N SER A 38 -2.30 1.43 -3.83
CA SER A 38 -3.25 0.78 -4.74
C SER A 38 -4.69 0.96 -4.25
N ALA A 39 -5.63 1.12 -5.18
CA ALA A 39 -7.05 1.12 -4.86
C ALA A 39 -7.50 -0.17 -4.15
N ILE A 40 -6.78 -1.28 -4.30
CA ILE A 40 -7.06 -2.52 -3.57
C ILE A 40 -6.95 -2.34 -2.06
N SER A 41 -6.13 -1.39 -1.60
CA SER A 41 -5.98 -1.10 -0.18
C SER A 41 -7.27 -0.57 0.45
N VAL A 42 -8.13 0.09 -0.31
CA VAL A 42 -9.47 0.49 0.15
C VAL A 42 -10.30 -0.74 0.48
N THR A 43 -10.36 -1.70 -0.44
CA THR A 43 -11.08 -2.97 -0.25
C THR A 43 -10.53 -3.74 0.96
N GLU A 44 -9.21 -3.81 1.07
CA GLU A 44 -8.56 -4.52 2.17
C GLU A 44 -8.84 -3.84 3.52
N THR A 45 -8.85 -2.51 3.56
CA THR A 45 -9.19 -1.75 4.78
C THR A 45 -10.62 -2.05 5.23
N HIS A 46 -11.59 -2.05 4.31
CA HIS A 46 -12.97 -2.45 4.63
C HIS A 46 -13.02 -3.85 5.23
N ARG A 47 -12.29 -4.79 4.62
CA ARG A 47 -12.25 -6.17 5.10
C ARG A 47 -11.66 -6.29 6.50
N LEU A 48 -10.57 -5.58 6.77
CA LEU A 48 -9.94 -5.58 8.10
C LEU A 48 -10.87 -5.02 9.18
N ILE A 49 -11.62 -3.96 8.87
CA ILE A 49 -12.62 -3.39 9.79
C ILE A 49 -13.74 -4.40 10.05
N ARG A 50 -14.30 -5.03 9.00
CA ARG A 50 -15.38 -6.02 9.16
C ARG A 50 -14.94 -7.21 10.02
N LYS A 51 -13.67 -7.61 9.93
CA LYS A 51 -13.12 -8.71 10.73
C LYS A 51 -12.71 -8.30 12.14
N GLY A 52 -12.90 -7.03 12.51
CA GLY A 52 -12.51 -6.51 13.81
C GLY A 52 -11.01 -6.44 14.04
N LYS A 53 -10.20 -6.47 12.97
CA LYS A 53 -8.73 -6.45 13.09
C LYS A 53 -8.18 -5.04 13.26
N ILE A 54 -8.90 -4.02 12.79
CA ILE A 54 -8.55 -2.62 12.99
C ILE A 54 -9.80 -1.82 13.34
N VAL A 55 -9.59 -0.74 14.09
CA VAL A 55 -10.61 0.27 14.41
C VAL A 55 -10.01 1.63 14.08
N LEU A 56 -10.67 2.40 13.22
CA LEU A 56 -10.25 3.76 12.91
C LEU A 56 -10.97 4.74 13.82
N GLN A 57 -10.20 5.58 14.51
CA GLN A 57 -10.72 6.61 15.43
C GLN A 57 -11.12 7.83 14.62
N THR A 58 -12.30 7.78 14.00
CA THR A 58 -12.80 8.87 13.15
C THR A 58 -14.33 8.91 13.14
N ASN A 59 -14.88 10.10 12.97
CA ASN A 59 -16.32 10.32 12.73
C ASN A 59 -16.65 10.34 11.24
N LEU A 60 -15.65 10.26 10.37
CA LEU A 60 -15.85 10.28 8.92
C LEU A 60 -16.30 8.89 8.43
N SER A 61 -17.02 8.85 7.31
CA SER A 61 -17.18 7.62 6.55
C SER A 61 -15.79 7.13 6.10
N LEU A 62 -15.67 5.85 5.82
CA LEU A 62 -14.37 5.30 5.37
C LEU A 62 -13.93 5.95 4.04
N ASP A 63 -14.87 6.21 3.12
CA ASP A 63 -14.56 6.94 1.89
C ASP A 63 -13.97 8.33 2.18
N ALA A 64 -14.63 9.10 3.02
CA ALA A 64 -14.16 10.45 3.37
C ALA A 64 -12.81 10.40 4.12
N TRP A 65 -12.65 9.45 5.04
CA TRP A 65 -11.41 9.28 5.78
C TRP A 65 -10.24 8.95 4.85
N PHE A 66 -10.46 8.00 3.94
CA PHE A 66 -9.41 7.56 3.02
C PHE A 66 -8.95 8.72 2.12
N ARG A 67 -9.92 9.47 1.56
CA ARG A 67 -9.61 10.64 0.72
C ARG A 67 -8.87 11.72 1.50
N ALA A 68 -9.27 11.98 2.75
CA ALA A 68 -8.60 12.96 3.62
C ALA A 68 -7.15 12.55 3.89
N MET A 69 -6.89 11.27 4.14
CA MET A 69 -5.54 10.76 4.39
C MET A 69 -4.65 10.82 3.14
N LEU A 70 -5.21 10.54 1.97
CA LEU A 70 -4.49 10.70 0.71
C LEU A 70 -4.00 12.14 0.52
N VAL A 71 -4.87 13.11 0.77
CA VAL A 71 -4.53 14.53 0.65
C VAL A 71 -3.51 14.94 1.72
N GLN A 72 -3.78 14.59 2.98
CA GLN A 72 -2.92 14.97 4.10
C GLN A 72 -1.49 14.49 3.94
N HIS A 73 -1.31 13.25 3.46
CA HIS A 73 0.00 12.61 3.32
C HIS A 73 0.55 12.66 1.89
N GLN A 74 -0.15 13.34 0.99
CA GLN A 74 0.28 13.50 -0.41
C GLN A 74 0.54 12.14 -1.09
N VAL A 75 -0.34 11.18 -0.85
CA VAL A 75 -0.29 9.85 -1.45
C VAL A 75 -1.25 9.79 -2.64
N GLN A 76 -0.76 9.27 -3.77
CA GLN A 76 -1.57 9.08 -4.97
C GLN A 76 -2.23 7.70 -4.92
N CYS A 77 -3.55 7.65 -5.10
CA CYS A 77 -4.27 6.38 -5.19
C CYS A 77 -4.29 5.90 -6.64
N GLU A 78 -3.70 4.73 -6.88
CA GLU A 78 -3.62 4.15 -8.20
C GLU A 78 -4.80 3.23 -8.47
N PRO A 79 -5.56 3.43 -9.56
CA PRO A 79 -6.63 2.53 -9.91
C PRO A 79 -6.09 1.18 -10.36
N ILE A 80 -6.91 0.13 -10.25
CA ILE A 80 -6.59 -1.17 -10.81
C ILE A 80 -6.97 -1.13 -12.28
N THR A 81 -5.98 -0.86 -13.13
CA THR A 81 -6.15 -0.84 -14.58
C THR A 81 -6.14 -2.27 -15.14
N LEU A 82 -6.54 -2.41 -16.41
CA LEU A 82 -6.45 -3.69 -17.10
C LEU A 82 -5.00 -4.20 -17.11
N GLU A 83 -4.04 -3.32 -17.33
CA GLU A 83 -2.61 -3.67 -17.30
C GLU A 83 -2.18 -4.20 -15.94
N ILE A 84 -2.55 -3.53 -14.85
CA ILE A 84 -2.23 -3.97 -13.49
C ILE A 84 -2.90 -5.31 -13.18
N ALA A 85 -4.16 -5.50 -13.58
CA ALA A 85 -4.88 -6.74 -13.35
C ALA A 85 -4.17 -7.92 -14.05
N HIS A 86 -3.77 -7.76 -15.31
CA HIS A 86 -3.01 -8.79 -16.02
C HIS A 86 -1.65 -9.04 -15.36
N ALA A 87 -0.92 -7.99 -15.01
CA ALA A 87 0.38 -8.11 -14.35
C ALA A 87 0.26 -8.90 -13.04
N ALA A 88 -0.79 -8.66 -12.25
CA ALA A 88 -1.02 -9.36 -10.99
C ALA A 88 -1.20 -10.87 -11.21
N GLU A 89 -1.90 -11.27 -12.29
CA GLU A 89 -2.17 -12.69 -12.56
C GLU A 89 -0.95 -13.47 -13.07
N VAL A 90 -0.02 -12.79 -13.76
CA VAL A 90 1.18 -13.46 -14.29
C VAL A 90 2.34 -13.49 -13.30
N LEU A 91 2.21 -12.90 -12.11
CA LEU A 91 3.21 -13.06 -11.06
C LEU A 91 3.32 -14.53 -10.61
N PRO A 92 4.50 -14.99 -10.19
CA PRO A 92 4.64 -16.32 -9.59
C PRO A 92 3.63 -16.52 -8.45
N TRP A 93 3.14 -17.75 -8.27
CA TRP A 93 2.17 -18.07 -7.21
C TRP A 93 2.89 -18.40 -5.90
N ILE A 94 3.59 -17.42 -5.33
CA ILE A 94 4.29 -17.52 -4.05
C ILE A 94 3.32 -17.30 -2.90
N HIS A 95 2.36 -16.39 -3.08
CA HIS A 95 1.35 -16.04 -2.09
C HIS A 95 -0.02 -15.93 -2.75
N ASN A 96 -1.06 -16.40 -2.06
CA ASN A 96 -2.42 -16.42 -2.61
C ASN A 96 -3.22 -15.16 -2.27
N ASP A 97 -2.67 -14.21 -1.49
CA ASP A 97 -3.37 -12.99 -1.16
C ASP A 97 -3.48 -12.08 -2.40
N PRO A 98 -4.69 -11.89 -2.95
CA PRO A 98 -4.84 -11.06 -4.14
C PRO A 98 -4.46 -9.60 -3.90
N ALA A 99 -4.64 -9.07 -2.68
CA ALA A 99 -4.27 -7.69 -2.38
C ALA A 99 -2.76 -7.47 -2.57
N ASP A 100 -1.93 -8.37 -2.05
CA ASP A 100 -0.48 -8.28 -2.20
C ASP A 100 -0.06 -8.35 -3.66
N ARG A 101 -0.71 -9.20 -4.45
CA ARG A 101 -0.42 -9.35 -5.87
C ARG A 101 -0.75 -8.08 -6.65
N PHE A 102 -1.87 -7.41 -6.34
CA PHE A 102 -2.22 -6.12 -6.95
C PHE A 102 -1.25 -5.01 -6.54
N ILE A 103 -0.78 -5.00 -5.31
CA ILE A 103 0.20 -4.02 -4.83
C ILE A 103 1.52 -4.19 -5.58
N LEU A 104 2.02 -5.42 -5.70
CA LEU A 104 3.24 -5.73 -6.45
C LEU A 104 3.09 -5.37 -7.93
N ALA A 105 1.96 -5.73 -8.55
CA ALA A 105 1.68 -5.40 -9.94
C ALA A 105 1.64 -3.89 -10.19
N THR A 106 1.07 -3.14 -9.25
CA THR A 106 1.05 -1.67 -9.31
C THR A 106 2.48 -1.13 -9.29
N ALA A 107 3.32 -1.64 -8.39
CA ALA A 107 4.72 -1.25 -8.32
C ALA A 107 5.47 -1.58 -9.63
N GLN A 108 5.21 -2.75 -10.21
CA GLN A 108 5.82 -3.16 -11.47
C GLN A 108 5.46 -2.21 -12.62
N VAL A 109 4.18 -1.89 -12.76
CA VAL A 109 3.72 -1.00 -13.84
C VAL A 109 4.25 0.41 -13.68
N LEU A 110 4.37 0.91 -12.45
CA LEU A 110 4.90 2.24 -12.16
C LEU A 110 6.43 2.30 -12.16
N GLY A 111 7.12 1.18 -12.21
CA GLY A 111 8.57 1.15 -11.99
C GLY A 111 8.94 1.61 -10.58
N ALA A 112 8.09 1.32 -9.59
CA ALA A 112 8.22 1.77 -8.21
C ALA A 112 8.80 0.68 -7.32
N ARG A 113 9.33 1.10 -6.16
CA ARG A 113 9.67 0.21 -5.05
C ARG A 113 8.43 0.00 -4.19
N VAL A 114 8.42 -1.03 -3.37
CA VAL A 114 7.36 -1.29 -2.40
C VAL A 114 7.88 -1.00 -0.99
N LEU A 115 7.09 -0.28 -0.21
CA LEU A 115 7.38 -0.02 1.20
C LEU A 115 6.43 -0.87 2.05
N SER A 116 6.96 -1.93 2.65
CA SER A 116 6.17 -2.94 3.34
C SER A 116 7.00 -3.73 4.36
N PRO A 117 6.45 -4.00 5.56
CA PRO A 117 7.05 -4.90 6.54
C PRO A 117 6.82 -6.39 6.21
N ASP A 118 6.09 -6.71 5.15
CA ASP A 118 5.73 -8.08 4.83
C ASP A 118 6.95 -8.92 4.45
N ASN A 119 7.05 -10.12 5.00
CA ASN A 119 8.14 -11.06 4.74
C ASN A 119 7.96 -11.88 3.47
N THR A 120 6.76 -11.90 2.89
CA THR A 120 6.45 -12.69 1.70
C THR A 120 6.71 -11.92 0.40
N MET A 121 6.39 -10.63 0.38
CA MET A 121 6.59 -9.77 -0.80
C MET A 121 8.04 -9.79 -1.33
N PRO A 122 9.07 -9.75 -0.48
CA PRO A 122 10.45 -9.82 -0.96
C PRO A 122 10.82 -11.10 -1.70
N LYS A 123 10.03 -12.15 -1.54
CA LYS A 123 10.26 -13.44 -2.21
C LYS A 123 9.90 -13.41 -3.70
N TYR A 124 9.14 -12.41 -4.13
CA TYR A 124 8.81 -12.25 -5.55
C TYR A 124 10.02 -11.67 -6.28
N PRO A 125 10.50 -12.35 -7.35
CA PRO A 125 11.67 -11.89 -8.08
C PRO A 125 11.37 -10.57 -8.84
N GLY A 126 12.38 -9.71 -8.91
CA GLY A 126 12.29 -8.47 -9.68
C GLY A 126 11.69 -7.28 -8.93
N PHE A 127 11.34 -7.44 -7.66
CA PHE A 127 10.81 -6.35 -6.83
C PHE A 127 11.82 -5.90 -5.78
N THR A 128 11.85 -4.60 -5.54
CA THR A 128 12.57 -4.03 -4.40
C THR A 128 11.55 -3.70 -3.32
N VAL A 129 11.59 -4.44 -2.23
CA VAL A 129 10.72 -4.26 -1.07
C VAL A 129 11.60 -3.83 0.10
N GLU A 130 11.26 -2.70 0.68
CA GLU A 130 12.06 -2.06 1.73
C GLU A 130 11.21 -1.77 2.97
N TRP A 131 11.88 -1.79 4.11
CA TRP A 131 11.23 -1.47 5.41
C TRP A 131 12.21 -0.96 6.45
#